data_63ac5d2903f6eb442f7a5fe5b711604c
#
_entry.id   63ac5d2903f6eb442f7a5fe5b711604c
#
_cell.length_a   1.000
_cell.length_b   1.000
_cell.length_c   1.000
_cell.angle_alpha   90.00
_cell.angle_beta   90.00
_cell.angle_gamma   90.00
#
_symmetry.space_group_name_H-M   'P 1'
#
loop_
_entity.id
_entity.type
_entity.pdbx_description
1 polymer ?
#
loop_
_entity_poly.entity_id
_entity_poly.type
_entity_poly.pdbx_seq_one_letter_code
_entity_poly.pdbx_strand_id
1 'polypeptide(L)'
;MDKVFIKDLLARGIIGIREWEREKEQDILINVTVYTDTIRAAETDSIDDCVDYSALAKKIQEHAETAARLTVEALANDLAKLCLEEKLVRKVVVRVEKPGAVRFAKSVGVEVERKREE
;
A
#
# COMPACT_ATOMS: atom_id res chain seq x y z
N MET A 1 13.70 -3.86 -14.27
CA MET A 1 13.28 -4.59 -13.09
C MET A 1 11.81 -4.92 -13.20
N ASP A 2 11.40 -6.05 -12.64
CA ASP A 2 10.01 -6.49 -12.76
C ASP A 2 9.14 -5.86 -11.69
N LYS A 3 7.84 -5.98 -11.87
CA LYS A 3 6.86 -5.41 -10.94
C LYS A 3 5.95 -6.52 -10.43
N VAL A 4 5.76 -6.56 -9.11
CA VAL A 4 4.71 -7.35 -8.47
C VAL A 4 3.72 -6.34 -7.91
N PHE A 5 2.43 -6.52 -8.15
CA PHE A 5 1.47 -5.51 -7.76
C PHE A 5 0.23 -6.08 -7.09
N ILE A 6 -0.37 -5.24 -6.26
CA ILE A 6 -1.67 -5.49 -5.63
C ILE A 6 -2.56 -4.35 -6.11
N LYS A 7 -3.62 -4.70 -6.82
CA LYS A 7 -4.50 -3.73 -7.46
C LYS A 7 -5.81 -3.62 -6.70
N ASP A 8 -6.19 -2.38 -6.39
CA ASP A 8 -7.49 -2.06 -5.81
C ASP A 8 -7.82 -2.83 -4.52
N LEU A 9 -6.85 -2.88 -3.61
CA LEU A 9 -7.07 -3.45 -2.29
C LEU A 9 -7.95 -2.48 -1.49
N LEU A 10 -9.12 -2.94 -1.09
CA LEU A 10 -10.06 -2.14 -0.34
C LEU A 10 -9.94 -2.44 1.15
N ALA A 11 -9.66 -1.40 1.93
CA ALA A 11 -9.64 -1.47 3.39
C ALA A 11 -10.70 -0.51 3.95
N ARG A 12 -11.13 -0.76 5.17
CA ARG A 12 -12.02 0.17 5.89
C ARG A 12 -11.34 0.55 7.19
N GLY A 13 -11.12 1.84 7.37
CA GLY A 13 -10.42 2.33 8.55
C GLY A 13 -10.70 3.81 8.80
N ILE A 14 -10.17 4.30 9.90
CA ILE A 14 -10.24 5.70 10.27
C ILE A 14 -9.12 6.44 9.52
N ILE A 15 -9.48 7.47 8.79
CA ILE A 15 -8.53 8.32 8.06
C ILE A 15 -9.13 9.70 7.89
N GLY A 16 -8.35 10.76 8.16
CA GLY A 16 -8.78 12.12 7.98
C GLY A 16 -8.60 12.97 9.22
N ILE A 17 -8.56 14.30 9.00
CA ILE A 17 -8.29 15.29 10.05
C ILE A 17 -9.56 15.86 10.68
N ARG A 18 -10.69 15.75 9.99
CA ARG A 18 -11.94 16.33 10.46
C ARG A 18 -12.54 15.49 11.58
N GLU A 19 -13.23 16.13 12.50
CA GLU A 19 -13.82 15.46 13.65
C GLU A 19 -14.71 14.28 13.25
N TRP A 20 -15.59 14.46 12.28
CA TRP A 20 -16.47 13.38 11.83
C TRP A 20 -15.71 12.22 11.17
N GLU A 21 -14.55 12.51 10.57
CA GLU A 21 -13.70 11.47 9.98
C GLU A 21 -13.02 10.60 11.04
N ARG A 22 -12.81 11.15 12.24
CA ARG A 22 -12.20 10.40 13.35
C ARG A 22 -13.16 9.42 14.01
N GLU A 23 -14.44 9.55 13.76
CA GLU A 23 -15.49 8.75 14.39
C GLU A 23 -16.04 7.65 13.48
N LYS A 24 -15.71 7.67 12.20
CA LYS A 24 -16.30 6.79 11.20
C LYS A 24 -15.27 6.13 10.33
N GLU A 25 -15.41 4.83 10.14
CA GLU A 25 -14.59 4.13 9.14
C GLU A 25 -14.98 4.59 7.74
N GLN A 26 -14.00 4.67 6.88
CA GLN A 26 -14.15 5.02 5.48
C GLN A 26 -13.50 3.95 4.60
N ASP A 27 -13.90 3.92 3.34
CA ASP A 27 -13.22 3.11 2.34
C ASP A 27 -11.87 3.73 2.03
N ILE A 28 -10.84 2.90 2.04
CA ILE A 28 -9.47 3.27 1.67
C ILE A 28 -9.07 2.34 0.54
N LEU A 29 -8.83 2.90 -0.64
CA LEU A 29 -8.45 2.12 -1.81
C LEU A 29 -6.94 2.20 -1.97
N ILE A 30 -6.28 1.05 -2.01
CA ILE A 30 -4.83 0.97 -1.98
C ILE A 30 -4.34 0.20 -3.21
N ASN A 31 -3.38 0.79 -3.90
CA ASN A 31 -2.67 0.14 -5.00
C ASN A 31 -1.18 0.16 -4.67
N VAL A 32 -0.54 -0.99 -4.80
CA VAL A 32 0.88 -1.14 -4.48
C VAL A 32 1.58 -1.82 -5.64
N THR A 33 2.70 -1.26 -6.05
CA THR A 33 3.60 -1.86 -7.02
C THR A 33 4.98 -1.96 -6.38
N VAL A 34 5.49 -3.17 -6.21
CA VAL A 34 6.85 -3.38 -5.74
C VAL A 34 7.74 -3.80 -6.89
N TYR A 35 8.93 -3.26 -6.93
CA TYR A 35 9.92 -3.54 -7.97
C TYR A 35 10.92 -4.54 -7.42
N THR A 36 11.09 -5.64 -8.13
CA THR A 36 11.93 -6.75 -7.73
C THR A 36 12.44 -7.48 -8.96
N ASP A 37 13.48 -8.28 -8.79
CA ASP A 37 13.96 -9.16 -9.86
C ASP A 37 13.28 -10.52 -9.70
N THR A 38 12.51 -10.95 -10.70
CA THR A 38 11.78 -12.22 -10.66
C THR A 38 12.48 -13.36 -11.40
N ILE A 39 13.70 -13.15 -11.89
CA ILE A 39 14.41 -14.15 -12.68
C ILE A 39 14.62 -15.45 -11.89
N ARG A 40 15.09 -15.32 -10.64
CA ARG A 40 15.35 -16.49 -9.79
C ARG A 40 14.05 -17.24 -9.47
N ALA A 41 12.99 -16.52 -9.15
CA ALA A 41 11.69 -17.12 -8.89
C ALA A 41 11.18 -17.90 -10.10
N ALA A 42 11.37 -17.35 -11.30
CA ALA A 42 10.98 -18.02 -12.54
C ALA A 42 11.76 -19.31 -12.80
N GLU A 43 13.03 -19.34 -12.39
CA GLU A 43 13.89 -20.52 -12.56
C GLU A 43 13.60 -21.60 -11.54
N THR A 44 13.42 -21.22 -10.27
CA THR A 44 13.28 -22.17 -9.14
C THR A 44 11.85 -22.59 -8.90
N ASP A 45 10.89 -21.74 -9.30
CA ASP A 45 9.45 -21.91 -8.99
C ASP A 45 9.22 -22.06 -7.48
N SER A 46 10.06 -21.44 -6.66
CA SER A 46 10.00 -21.47 -5.20
C SER A 46 9.44 -20.20 -4.62
N ILE A 47 8.51 -20.29 -3.69
CA ILE A 47 7.96 -19.15 -2.97
C ILE A 47 9.05 -18.37 -2.21
N ASP A 48 10.12 -19.06 -1.81
CA ASP A 48 11.22 -18.44 -1.09
C ASP A 48 11.97 -17.39 -1.93
N ASP A 49 11.86 -17.49 -3.24
CA ASP A 49 12.49 -16.56 -4.18
C ASP A 49 11.52 -15.48 -4.68
N CYS A 50 10.29 -15.47 -4.18
CA CYS A 50 9.24 -14.55 -4.58
C CYS A 50 8.93 -13.55 -3.48
N VAL A 51 8.41 -12.38 -3.89
CA VAL A 51 7.68 -11.52 -2.95
C VAL A 51 6.34 -12.21 -2.66
N ASP A 52 6.09 -12.52 -1.40
CA ASP A 52 4.81 -13.11 -0.97
C ASP A 52 3.75 -12.01 -0.91
N TYR A 53 3.08 -11.77 -2.04
CA TYR A 53 2.08 -10.70 -2.13
C TYR A 53 0.86 -10.94 -1.27
N SER A 54 0.53 -12.20 -0.97
CA SER A 54 -0.60 -12.51 -0.08
C SER A 54 -0.30 -12.07 1.36
N ALA A 55 0.89 -12.38 1.85
CA ALA A 55 1.33 -11.94 3.18
C ALA A 55 1.45 -10.42 3.23
N LEU A 56 1.99 -9.82 2.17
CA LEU A 56 2.13 -8.37 2.06
C LEU A 56 0.77 -7.67 2.07
N ALA A 57 -0.19 -8.18 1.31
CA ALA A 57 -1.55 -7.62 1.26
C ALA A 57 -2.22 -7.64 2.64
N LYS A 58 -2.06 -8.72 3.40
CA LYS A 58 -2.60 -8.81 4.76
C LYS A 58 -2.01 -7.77 5.68
N LYS A 59 -0.70 -7.56 5.63
CA LYS A 59 -0.01 -6.55 6.43
C LYS A 59 -0.47 -5.14 6.08
N ILE A 60 -0.60 -4.86 4.79
CA ILE A 60 -1.07 -3.57 4.29
C ILE A 60 -2.49 -3.30 4.78
N GLN A 61 -3.38 -4.26 4.62
CA GLN A 61 -4.78 -4.12 5.02
C GLN A 61 -4.89 -3.92 6.53
N GLU A 62 -4.21 -4.71 7.32
CA GLU A 62 -4.22 -4.60 8.78
C GLU A 62 -3.73 -3.22 9.22
N HIS A 63 -2.63 -2.74 8.65
CA HIS A 63 -2.10 -1.42 9.00
C HIS A 63 -3.09 -0.31 8.63
N ALA A 64 -3.68 -0.37 7.44
CA ALA A 64 -4.65 0.63 7.00
C ALA A 64 -5.88 0.66 7.90
N GLU A 65 -6.30 -0.49 8.41
CA GLU A 65 -7.48 -0.61 9.26
C GLU A 65 -7.25 -0.20 10.71
N THR A 66 -6.00 -0.23 11.19
CA THR A 66 -5.68 0.00 12.60
C THR A 66 -4.88 1.27 12.89
N ALA A 67 -4.17 1.81 11.92
CA ALA A 67 -3.25 2.94 12.14
C ALA A 67 -3.96 4.26 12.45
N ALA A 68 -5.17 4.46 11.95
CA ALA A 68 -5.97 5.66 12.17
C ALA A 68 -5.19 6.96 11.89
N ARG A 69 -4.48 7.00 10.78
CA ARG A 69 -3.69 8.17 10.40
C ARG A 69 -4.58 9.37 10.08
N LEU A 70 -4.05 10.57 10.32
CA LEU A 70 -4.75 11.82 9.99
C LEU A 70 -4.73 12.09 8.48
N THR A 71 -3.64 11.74 7.80
CA THR A 71 -3.46 12.07 6.40
C THR A 71 -3.21 10.83 5.55
N VAL A 72 -3.63 10.87 4.30
CA VAL A 72 -3.32 9.81 3.33
C VAL A 72 -1.82 9.77 3.03
N GLU A 73 -1.14 10.89 3.12
CA GLU A 73 0.32 10.97 2.97
C GLU A 73 1.04 10.14 4.02
N ALA A 74 0.64 10.27 5.28
CA ALA A 74 1.23 9.48 6.37
C ALA A 74 0.96 7.99 6.17
N LEU A 75 -0.26 7.64 5.81
CA LEU A 75 -0.62 6.24 5.56
C LEU A 75 0.18 5.67 4.38
N ALA A 76 0.25 6.40 3.27
CA ALA A 76 1.01 5.94 2.09
C ALA A 76 2.48 5.71 2.43
N ASN A 77 3.08 6.59 3.20
CA ASN A 77 4.47 6.45 3.63
C ASN A 77 4.66 5.23 4.56
N ASP A 78 3.71 5.00 5.48
CA ASP A 78 3.72 3.81 6.35
C ASP A 78 3.73 2.53 5.50
N LEU A 79 2.85 2.47 4.50
CA LEU A 79 2.71 1.30 3.64
C LEU A 79 3.95 1.09 2.78
N ALA A 80 4.56 2.18 2.31
CA ALA A 80 5.82 2.09 1.55
C ALA A 80 6.94 1.50 2.41
N LYS A 81 7.07 1.96 3.66
CA LYS A 81 8.05 1.42 4.61
C LYS A 81 7.82 -0.07 4.87
N LEU A 82 6.56 -0.44 5.06
CA LEU A 82 6.18 -1.83 5.29
C LEU A 82 6.59 -2.72 4.12
N CYS A 83 6.35 -2.26 2.89
CA CYS A 83 6.78 -2.99 1.69
C CYS A 83 8.29 -3.13 1.59
N LEU A 84 9.03 -2.09 1.97
CA LEU A 84 10.50 -2.10 1.91
C LEU A 84 11.15 -2.96 3.00
N GLU A 85 10.40 -3.40 3.99
CA GLU A 85 10.87 -4.40 4.96
C GLU A 85 11.10 -5.76 4.29
N GLU A 86 10.39 -6.05 3.22
CA GLU A 86 10.60 -7.26 2.41
C GLU A 86 11.91 -7.11 1.64
N LYS A 87 12.89 -7.98 1.93
CA LYS A 87 14.27 -7.85 1.37
C LYS A 87 14.35 -7.95 -0.14
N LEU A 88 13.39 -8.58 -0.79
CA LEU A 88 13.40 -8.70 -2.25
C LEU A 88 12.89 -7.45 -2.95
N VAL A 89 12.30 -6.51 -2.21
CA VAL A 89 11.74 -5.27 -2.76
C VAL A 89 12.83 -4.20 -2.83
N ARG A 90 13.04 -3.67 -4.03
CA ARG A 90 14.04 -2.61 -4.29
C ARG A 90 13.44 -1.22 -4.29
N LYS A 91 12.21 -1.12 -4.76
CA LYS A 91 11.48 0.14 -4.87
C LYS A 91 10.00 -0.17 -4.74
N VAL A 92 9.23 0.78 -4.23
CA VAL A 92 7.78 0.64 -4.12
C VAL A 92 7.09 1.93 -4.54
N VAL A 93 5.96 1.77 -5.20
CA VAL A 93 5.00 2.84 -5.48
C VAL A 93 3.72 2.49 -4.76
N VAL A 94 3.25 3.37 -3.90
CA VAL A 94 2.01 3.19 -3.14
C VAL A 94 1.05 4.32 -3.47
N ARG A 95 -0.17 3.95 -3.86
CA ARG A 95 -1.25 4.88 -4.13
C ARG A 95 -2.36 4.65 -3.11
N VAL A 96 -2.70 5.68 -2.34
CA VAL A 96 -3.77 5.62 -1.35
C VAL A 96 -4.83 6.63 -1.72
N GLU A 97 -6.07 6.18 -1.81
CA GLU A 97 -7.21 6.98 -2.25
C GLU A 97 -8.35 6.90 -1.23
N LYS A 98 -9.11 7.96 -1.16
CA LYS A 98 -10.38 8.04 -0.43
C LYS A 98 -11.50 8.20 -1.45
N PRO A 99 -12.17 7.12 -1.86
CA PRO A 99 -13.27 7.20 -2.82
C PRO A 99 -14.40 8.09 -2.30
N GLY A 100 -14.87 9.01 -3.12
CA GLY A 100 -16.01 9.87 -2.79
C GLY A 100 -15.75 10.93 -1.71
N ALA A 101 -14.51 11.12 -1.28
CA ALA A 101 -14.20 12.09 -0.22
C ALA A 101 -14.39 13.55 -0.64
N VAL A 102 -14.23 13.83 -1.92
CA VAL A 102 -14.44 15.17 -2.48
C VAL A 102 -15.61 15.12 -3.45
N ARG A 103 -16.55 16.04 -3.25
CA ARG A 103 -17.73 16.14 -4.09
C ARG A 103 -17.34 16.35 -5.55
N PHE A 104 -17.98 15.60 -6.46
CA PHE A 104 -17.76 15.59 -7.89
C PHE A 104 -16.43 14.93 -8.35
N ALA A 105 -15.58 14.52 -7.44
CA ALA A 105 -14.42 13.69 -7.77
C ALA A 105 -14.74 12.23 -7.44
N LYS A 106 -14.36 11.34 -8.31
CA LYS A 106 -14.51 9.90 -8.06
C LYS A 106 -13.68 9.48 -6.84
N SER A 107 -12.47 10.02 -6.76
CA SER A 107 -11.53 9.69 -5.70
C SER A 107 -10.49 10.79 -5.58
N VAL A 108 -9.89 10.91 -4.40
CA VAL A 108 -8.74 11.77 -4.15
C VAL A 108 -7.72 10.98 -3.35
N GLY A 109 -6.45 11.31 -3.52
CA GLY A 109 -5.42 10.57 -2.82
C GLY A 109 -4.03 11.05 -3.14
N VAL A 110 -3.06 10.23 -2.76
CA VAL A 110 -1.64 10.46 -3.03
C VAL A 110 -1.00 9.21 -3.61
N GLU A 111 0.05 9.43 -4.36
CA GLU A 111 0.90 8.35 -4.83
C GLU A 111 2.33 8.71 -4.47
N VAL A 112 3.02 7.79 -3.80
CA VAL A 112 4.39 7.99 -3.33
C VAL A 112 5.29 6.90 -3.89
N GLU A 113 6.53 7.27 -4.16
CA GLU A 113 7.57 6.34 -4.59
C GLU A 113 8.70 6.38 -3.57
N ARG A 114 9.14 5.21 -3.13
CA ARG A 114 10.26 5.09 -2.18
C ARG A 114 11.18 4.00 -2.65
N LYS A 115 12.48 4.25 -2.49
CA LYS A 115 13.55 3.31 -2.84
C LYS A 115 14.24 2.81 -1.60
N ARG A 116 14.75 1.59 -1.68
CA ARG A 116 15.63 1.06 -0.65
C ARG A 116 16.93 1.87 -0.67
N GLU A 117 17.34 2.32 0.50
CA GLU A 117 18.65 2.93 0.67
C GLU A 117 19.70 1.82 0.75
N GLU A 118 20.82 2.05 0.06
CA GLU A 118 21.95 1.11 0.04
C GLU A 118 23.18 1.72 0.68
#